data_f5a4b42cdee7e4a5000bb09e34da244e
#
_entry.id   f5a4b42cdee7e4a5000bb09e34da244e
#
_cell.length_a   1.000
_cell.length_b   1.000
_cell.length_c   1.000
_cell.angle_alpha   90.00
_cell.angle_beta   90.00
_cell.angle_gamma   90.00
#
_symmetry.space_group_name_H-M   'P 1'
#
loop_
_entity.id
_entity.type
_entity.pdbx_description
1 polymer ?
#
loop_
_entity_poly.entity_id
_entity_poly.type
_entity_poly.pdbx_seq_one_letter_code
_entity_poly.pdbx_strand_id
1 'polypeptide(L)'
;MKRGYPESLSSSLGPPQSRFKHNPQGDAQFPEDESTKIFARKVADHYSARTNQTLEEREASPIIHLKKLNNWIKSVLIQLYARKGDAVLDLACGKGGDLIKWDKAKVEYYVGVDIAEGSMEDCRTRYNGDADHHQRRKKFTFPARLLCGDCFEVRLDKVLANDAPFDICSCQFAMHYSWSTEARARRALANVSALLRPGGTFIGTMPDANVIIKKLREAEGMAFGNSVYWIQFDEEFSDKKFKSSSPFGIKYKFHLEDAVDCPEWIVPFHLFKSLAEEYGFELIFVKNSHEFVHEYMK
;
A
#
# COMPACT_ATOMS: atom_id res chain seq x y z
N MET A 1 -33.45 -2.26 26.20
CA MET A 1 -33.47 -1.17 27.22
C MET A 1 -32.85 0.06 26.57
N LYS A 2 -33.64 1.10 26.38
CA LYS A 2 -33.20 2.42 25.90
C LYS A 2 -32.54 3.15 27.07
N ARG A 3 -31.34 3.67 26.91
CA ARG A 3 -30.76 4.65 27.84
C ARG A 3 -30.93 6.04 27.23
N GLY A 4 -31.61 6.92 27.99
CA GLY A 4 -31.92 8.27 27.61
C GLY A 4 -30.72 9.21 27.73
N TYR A 5 -30.79 10.28 26.99
CA TYR A 5 -29.89 11.44 27.02
C TYR A 5 -30.31 12.36 28.18
N PRO A 6 -29.38 13.03 28.87
CA PRO A 6 -29.73 14.22 29.68
C PRO A 6 -29.59 15.47 28.81
N GLU A 7 -30.58 16.33 28.90
CA GLU A 7 -30.63 17.65 28.28
C GLU A 7 -29.79 18.70 29.01
N SER A 8 -29.29 19.60 28.16
CA SER A 8 -28.95 21.02 28.41
C SER A 8 -27.93 21.40 29.47
N LEU A 9 -26.83 21.95 28.96
CA LEU A 9 -26.22 23.20 29.44
C LEU A 9 -25.60 23.95 28.25
N SER A 10 -26.23 25.04 27.87
CA SER A 10 -25.71 26.02 26.91
C SER A 10 -24.55 26.79 27.53
N SER A 11 -23.37 26.63 27.03
CA SER A 11 -22.30 27.61 27.19
C SER A 11 -21.61 27.78 25.83
N SER A 12 -21.61 29.02 25.36
CA SER A 12 -20.98 29.52 24.17
C SER A 12 -19.47 29.23 24.17
N LEU A 13 -19.06 28.20 23.45
CA LEU A 13 -17.66 27.97 23.07
C LEU A 13 -17.59 28.13 21.57
N GLY A 14 -16.78 29.09 21.13
CA GLY A 14 -16.44 29.28 19.70
C GLY A 14 -15.90 28.02 19.06
N PRO A 15 -15.81 27.98 17.71
CA PRO A 15 -15.40 26.79 16.98
C PRO A 15 -14.07 26.27 17.49
N PRO A 16 -13.91 24.95 17.65
CA PRO A 16 -12.65 24.40 18.10
C PRO A 16 -11.55 24.76 17.09
N GLN A 17 -10.64 25.60 17.50
CA GLN A 17 -9.39 25.84 16.76
C GLN A 17 -8.67 24.50 16.67
N SER A 18 -8.50 24.02 15.46
CA SER A 18 -7.72 22.83 15.15
C SER A 18 -6.31 22.99 15.73
N ARG A 19 -6.04 22.29 16.84
CA ARG A 19 -4.70 22.13 17.38
C ARG A 19 -3.91 21.12 16.56
N PHE A 20 -3.79 21.34 15.27
CA PHE A 20 -2.72 20.70 14.51
C PHE A 20 -1.46 21.49 14.79
N LYS A 21 -0.64 21.02 15.71
CA LYS A 21 0.75 21.43 15.79
C LYS A 21 1.40 20.97 14.49
N HIS A 22 1.58 21.90 13.57
CA HIS A 22 2.49 21.72 12.45
C HIS A 22 3.84 21.30 13.02
N ASN A 23 4.22 20.04 12.79
CA ASN A 23 5.54 19.55 13.14
C ASN A 23 6.52 20.14 12.11
N PRO A 24 7.42 21.08 12.47
CA PRO A 24 8.32 21.70 11.50
C PRO A 24 9.34 20.73 10.87
N GLN A 25 9.42 19.49 11.34
CA GLN A 25 10.31 18.46 10.78
C GLN A 25 9.87 17.92 9.42
N GLY A 26 8.69 18.30 8.91
CA GLY A 26 8.21 17.88 7.56
C GLY A 26 8.95 18.51 6.39
N ASP A 27 9.74 19.56 6.62
CA ASP A 27 10.46 20.28 5.58
C ASP A 27 11.98 20.03 5.56
N ALA A 28 12.49 19.12 6.40
CA ALA A 28 13.87 18.69 6.29
C ALA A 28 14.05 17.96 4.96
N GLN A 29 14.70 18.60 3.98
CA GLN A 29 15.25 17.96 2.80
C GLN A 29 16.36 17.03 3.29
N PHE A 30 16.02 15.76 3.50
CA PHE A 30 17.04 14.73 3.64
C PHE A 30 17.71 14.57 2.27
N PRO A 31 19.05 14.60 2.17
CA PRO A 31 19.72 14.36 0.90
C PRO A 31 19.30 12.99 0.40
N GLU A 32 18.68 12.98 -0.78
CA GLU A 32 18.29 11.73 -1.44
C GLU A 32 19.55 10.97 -1.82
N ASP A 33 19.66 9.76 -1.31
CA ASP A 33 20.72 8.85 -1.72
C ASP A 33 20.44 8.37 -3.16
N GLU A 34 21.37 8.59 -4.07
CA GLU A 34 21.26 8.18 -5.47
C GLU A 34 20.99 6.67 -5.60
N SER A 35 21.45 5.85 -4.66
CA SER A 35 21.17 4.42 -4.60
C SER A 35 19.66 4.13 -4.46
N THR A 36 18.95 4.94 -3.69
CA THR A 36 17.51 4.80 -3.49
C THR A 36 16.73 5.06 -4.77
N LYS A 37 17.14 6.07 -5.55
CA LYS A 37 16.53 6.36 -6.87
C LYS A 37 16.75 5.22 -7.86
N ILE A 38 17.96 4.63 -7.86
CA ILE A 38 18.28 3.47 -8.69
C ILE A 38 17.37 2.28 -8.36
N PHE A 39 17.13 2.00 -7.08
CA PHE A 39 16.24 0.92 -6.66
C PHE A 39 14.78 1.22 -7.02
N ALA A 40 14.29 2.43 -6.80
CA ALA A 40 12.94 2.82 -7.19
C ALA A 40 12.72 2.65 -8.70
N ARG A 41 13.71 3.02 -9.54
CA ARG A 41 13.68 2.78 -10.99
C ARG A 41 13.64 1.29 -11.33
N LYS A 42 14.48 0.46 -10.70
CA LYS A 42 14.45 -1.00 -10.92
C LYS A 42 13.08 -1.61 -10.62
N VAL A 43 12.43 -1.17 -9.55
CA VAL A 43 11.07 -1.59 -9.21
C VAL A 43 10.08 -1.10 -10.29
N ALA A 44 10.15 0.16 -10.70
CA ALA A 44 9.31 0.73 -11.74
C ALA A 44 9.48 0.00 -13.09
N ASP A 45 10.73 -0.26 -13.49
CA ASP A 45 11.05 -0.98 -14.74
C ASP A 45 10.51 -2.42 -14.70
N HIS A 46 10.69 -3.11 -13.57
CA HIS A 46 10.16 -4.46 -13.38
C HIS A 46 8.64 -4.50 -13.61
N TYR A 47 7.87 -3.61 -12.96
CA TYR A 47 6.42 -3.60 -13.10
C TYR A 47 5.96 -3.05 -14.45
N SER A 48 6.68 -2.11 -15.07
CA SER A 48 6.37 -1.59 -16.41
C SER A 48 6.58 -2.64 -17.51
N ALA A 49 7.61 -3.47 -17.38
CA ALA A 49 7.93 -4.51 -18.37
C ALA A 49 6.98 -5.71 -18.35
N ARG A 50 6.17 -5.85 -17.31
CA ARG A 50 5.25 -7.00 -17.17
C ARG A 50 4.08 -6.89 -18.14
N THR A 51 3.96 -7.87 -19.04
CA THR A 51 2.82 -8.00 -19.94
C THR A 51 1.56 -8.47 -19.19
N ASN A 52 0.40 -8.17 -19.76
CA ASN A 52 -0.86 -8.69 -19.27
C ASN A 52 -0.98 -10.16 -19.65
N GLN A 53 -1.21 -11.02 -18.67
CA GLN A 53 -1.50 -12.44 -18.90
C GLN A 53 -2.90 -12.61 -19.47
N THR A 54 -3.07 -13.52 -20.43
CA THR A 54 -4.37 -14.01 -20.85
C THR A 54 -5.08 -14.74 -19.69
N LEU A 55 -6.37 -15.02 -19.83
CA LEU A 55 -7.09 -15.82 -18.83
C LEU A 55 -6.50 -17.22 -18.70
N GLU A 56 -6.13 -17.86 -19.82
CA GLU A 56 -5.52 -19.20 -19.84
C GLU A 56 -4.16 -19.21 -19.16
N GLU A 57 -3.27 -18.28 -19.49
CA GLU A 57 -1.95 -18.12 -18.85
C GLU A 57 -2.08 -17.88 -17.35
N ARG A 58 -3.08 -17.09 -16.96
CA ARG A 58 -3.34 -16.79 -15.56
C ARG A 58 -3.84 -18.01 -14.78
N GLU A 59 -4.73 -18.79 -15.36
CA GLU A 59 -5.23 -20.03 -14.73
C GLU A 59 -4.14 -21.12 -14.67
N ALA A 60 -3.21 -21.15 -15.62
CA ALA A 60 -2.05 -22.05 -15.63
C ALA A 60 -0.92 -21.62 -14.69
N SER A 61 -0.97 -20.41 -14.12
CA SER A 61 0.08 -19.87 -13.25
C SER A 61 0.25 -20.72 -11.99
N PRO A 62 1.50 -21.09 -11.60
CA PRO A 62 1.77 -21.87 -10.38
C PRO A 62 1.35 -21.14 -9.10
N ILE A 63 1.13 -19.84 -9.18
CA ILE A 63 0.67 -19.01 -8.04
C ILE A 63 -0.79 -18.59 -8.15
N ILE A 64 -1.61 -19.26 -8.95
CA ILE A 64 -3.01 -18.86 -9.16
C ILE A 64 -3.80 -18.83 -7.85
N HIS A 65 -3.58 -19.78 -6.95
CA HIS A 65 -4.26 -19.82 -5.66
C HIS A 65 -3.85 -18.67 -4.75
N LEU A 66 -2.56 -18.28 -4.76
CA LEU A 66 -2.07 -17.10 -4.05
C LEU A 66 -2.67 -15.82 -4.63
N LYS A 67 -2.71 -15.69 -5.96
CA LYS A 67 -3.37 -14.56 -6.64
C LYS A 67 -4.85 -14.45 -6.25
N LYS A 68 -5.56 -15.57 -6.19
CA LYS A 68 -6.98 -15.63 -5.77
C LYS A 68 -7.13 -15.22 -4.30
N LEU A 69 -6.29 -15.72 -3.41
CA LEU A 69 -6.28 -15.36 -1.98
C LEU A 69 -6.01 -13.87 -1.78
N ASN A 70 -4.95 -13.32 -2.39
CA ASN A 70 -4.63 -11.91 -2.29
C ASN A 70 -5.76 -11.01 -2.81
N ASN A 71 -6.39 -11.39 -3.91
CA ASN A 71 -7.56 -10.69 -4.43
C ASN A 71 -8.75 -10.72 -3.48
N TRP A 72 -8.99 -11.87 -2.83
CA TRP A 72 -10.05 -12.02 -1.84
C TRP A 72 -9.77 -11.15 -0.61
N ILE A 73 -8.55 -11.20 -0.04
CA ILE A 73 -8.15 -10.36 1.10
C ILE A 73 -8.40 -8.87 0.79
N LYS A 74 -7.93 -8.39 -0.36
CA LYS A 74 -8.15 -7.00 -0.78
C LYS A 74 -9.64 -6.67 -0.91
N SER A 75 -10.43 -7.58 -1.45
CA SER A 75 -11.89 -7.38 -1.58
C SER A 75 -12.56 -7.25 -0.23
N VAL A 76 -12.19 -8.10 0.74
CA VAL A 76 -12.76 -8.03 2.10
C VAL A 76 -12.32 -6.75 2.80
N LEU A 77 -11.03 -6.36 2.73
CA LEU A 77 -10.55 -5.10 3.31
C LEU A 77 -11.33 -3.90 2.78
N ILE A 78 -11.50 -3.82 1.46
CA ILE A 78 -12.28 -2.73 0.85
C ILE A 78 -13.74 -2.76 1.31
N GLN A 79 -14.37 -3.92 1.38
CA GLN A 79 -15.75 -4.05 1.86
C GLN A 79 -15.92 -3.63 3.32
N LEU A 80 -14.93 -3.89 4.18
CA LEU A 80 -14.99 -3.53 5.59
C LEU A 80 -14.92 -2.02 5.80
N TYR A 81 -14.12 -1.30 5.01
CA TYR A 81 -13.77 0.08 5.28
C TYR A 81 -14.31 1.10 4.29
N ALA A 82 -14.48 0.73 3.02
CA ALA A 82 -15.06 1.65 2.04
C ALA A 82 -16.58 1.78 2.20
N ARG A 83 -17.07 2.98 1.99
CA ARG A 83 -18.50 3.32 2.02
C ARG A 83 -18.92 3.91 0.68
N LYS A 84 -20.21 3.79 0.39
CA LYS A 84 -20.80 4.45 -0.78
C LYS A 84 -20.56 5.97 -0.68
N GLY A 85 -20.03 6.55 -1.75
CA GLY A 85 -19.75 7.98 -1.83
C GLY A 85 -18.35 8.37 -1.33
N ASP A 86 -17.51 7.42 -0.89
CA ASP A 86 -16.15 7.73 -0.45
C ASP A 86 -15.26 8.22 -1.61
N ALA A 87 -14.36 9.15 -1.28
CA ALA A 87 -13.21 9.52 -2.10
C ALA A 87 -12.01 8.63 -1.71
N VAL A 88 -11.40 8.00 -2.71
CA VAL A 88 -10.34 6.99 -2.54
C VAL A 88 -9.01 7.49 -3.05
N LEU A 89 -7.96 7.31 -2.24
CA LEU A 89 -6.55 7.43 -2.65
C LEU A 89 -5.93 6.03 -2.67
N ASP A 90 -5.51 5.55 -3.84
CA ASP A 90 -4.92 4.22 -4.03
C ASP A 90 -3.43 4.38 -4.40
N LEU A 91 -2.55 4.16 -3.43
CA LEU A 91 -1.10 4.29 -3.56
C LEU A 91 -0.52 2.98 -4.08
N ALA A 92 0.38 3.08 -5.06
CA ALA A 92 0.94 1.95 -5.79
C ALA A 92 -0.19 1.06 -6.38
N CYS A 93 -1.13 1.71 -7.07
CA CYS A 93 -2.33 1.08 -7.60
C CYS A 93 -2.06 0.07 -8.74
N GLY A 94 -0.84 0.02 -9.25
CA GLY A 94 -0.41 -0.86 -10.32
C GLY A 94 -1.29 -0.73 -11.56
N LYS A 95 -1.64 -1.85 -12.16
CA LYS A 95 -2.49 -1.93 -13.35
C LYS A 95 -3.99 -1.73 -13.06
N GLY A 96 -4.37 -1.15 -11.92
CA GLY A 96 -5.77 -0.93 -11.54
C GLY A 96 -6.54 -2.22 -11.22
N GLY A 97 -5.87 -3.23 -10.67
CA GLY A 97 -6.49 -4.52 -10.32
C GLY A 97 -7.62 -4.41 -9.29
N ASP A 98 -7.67 -3.33 -8.54
CA ASP A 98 -8.68 -3.09 -7.50
C ASP A 98 -9.81 -2.14 -7.93
N LEU A 99 -9.76 -1.54 -9.13
CA LEU A 99 -10.80 -0.65 -9.67
C LEU A 99 -12.21 -1.28 -9.59
N ILE A 100 -12.34 -2.56 -9.92
CA ILE A 100 -13.64 -3.26 -9.83
C ILE A 100 -14.15 -3.41 -8.39
N LYS A 101 -13.25 -3.44 -7.41
CA LYS A 101 -13.62 -3.52 -5.99
C LYS A 101 -14.15 -2.18 -5.51
N TRP A 102 -13.51 -1.08 -5.93
CA TRP A 102 -13.97 0.27 -5.68
C TRP A 102 -15.32 0.58 -6.35
N ASP A 103 -15.51 0.11 -7.58
CA ASP A 103 -16.82 0.22 -8.27
C ASP A 103 -17.94 -0.51 -7.52
N LYS A 104 -17.65 -1.72 -7.04
CA LYS A 104 -18.60 -2.48 -6.20
C LYS A 104 -18.90 -1.80 -4.87
N ALA A 105 -17.93 -1.12 -4.28
CA ALA A 105 -18.10 -0.30 -3.06
C ALA A 105 -18.87 1.00 -3.34
N LYS A 106 -19.09 1.36 -4.62
CA LYS A 106 -19.81 2.56 -5.07
C LYS A 106 -19.13 3.85 -4.57
N VAL A 107 -17.81 3.92 -4.70
CA VAL A 107 -17.06 5.13 -4.39
C VAL A 107 -17.43 6.26 -5.36
N GLU A 108 -17.27 7.50 -4.92
CA GLU A 108 -17.64 8.69 -5.70
C GLU A 108 -16.47 9.25 -6.50
N TYR A 109 -15.25 9.11 -5.98
CA TYR A 109 -14.03 9.62 -6.59
C TYR A 109 -12.84 8.70 -6.33
N TYR A 110 -11.94 8.60 -7.30
CA TYR A 110 -10.76 7.74 -7.21
C TYR A 110 -9.50 8.47 -7.69
N VAL A 111 -8.44 8.42 -6.90
CA VAL A 111 -7.10 8.82 -7.33
C VAL A 111 -6.17 7.63 -7.21
N GLY A 112 -5.56 7.21 -8.32
CA GLY A 112 -4.54 6.16 -8.37
C GLY A 112 -3.17 6.76 -8.64
N VAL A 113 -2.17 6.34 -7.88
CA VAL A 113 -0.77 6.75 -8.06
C VAL A 113 0.10 5.51 -8.15
N ASP A 114 0.96 5.43 -9.17
CA ASP A 114 1.96 4.37 -9.28
C ASP A 114 3.22 4.90 -9.97
N ILE A 115 4.38 4.34 -9.60
CA ILE A 115 5.67 4.74 -10.18
C ILE A 115 5.89 4.14 -11.58
N ALA A 116 5.26 3.01 -11.88
CA ALA A 116 5.47 2.23 -13.10
C ALA A 116 4.58 2.77 -14.25
N GLU A 117 5.19 3.44 -15.22
CA GLU A 117 4.48 4.06 -16.35
C GLU A 117 3.65 3.03 -17.14
N GLY A 118 4.21 1.87 -17.44
CA GLY A 118 3.49 0.78 -18.13
C GLY A 118 2.29 0.26 -17.34
N SER A 119 2.41 0.19 -16.01
CA SER A 119 1.27 -0.17 -15.15
C SER A 119 0.18 0.89 -15.18
N MET A 120 0.55 2.18 -15.21
CA MET A 120 -0.44 3.27 -15.28
C MET A 120 -1.15 3.32 -16.63
N GLU A 121 -0.48 2.99 -17.72
CA GLU A 121 -1.12 2.86 -19.03
C GLU A 121 -2.15 1.71 -19.04
N ASP A 122 -1.77 0.55 -18.50
CA ASP A 122 -2.70 -0.57 -18.33
C ASP A 122 -3.89 -0.20 -17.41
N CYS A 123 -3.64 0.57 -16.35
CA CYS A 123 -4.69 1.05 -15.45
C CYS A 123 -5.67 1.97 -16.18
N ARG A 124 -5.16 2.89 -17.01
CA ARG A 124 -5.98 3.80 -17.84
C ARG A 124 -6.84 3.03 -18.83
N THR A 125 -6.23 2.10 -19.56
CA THR A 125 -6.91 1.22 -20.50
C THR A 125 -8.02 0.43 -19.82
N ARG A 126 -7.73 -0.14 -18.65
CA ARG A 126 -8.73 -0.87 -17.83
C ARG A 126 -9.86 0.05 -17.36
N TYR A 127 -9.53 1.24 -16.88
CA TYR A 127 -10.52 2.21 -16.41
C TYR A 127 -11.46 2.63 -17.55
N ASN A 128 -10.94 2.85 -18.75
CA ASN A 128 -11.73 3.21 -19.92
C ASN A 128 -12.54 2.06 -20.53
N GLY A 129 -12.25 0.81 -20.17
CA GLY A 129 -12.90 -0.38 -20.70
C GLY A 129 -12.35 -0.86 -22.05
N ASP A 130 -11.17 -0.35 -22.46
CA ASP A 130 -10.58 -0.62 -23.78
C ASP A 130 -9.74 -1.90 -23.83
N ALA A 131 -9.63 -2.63 -22.70
CA ALA A 131 -8.69 -3.73 -22.51
C ALA A 131 -9.01 -5.01 -23.32
N ASP A 132 -10.16 -5.07 -24.03
CA ASP A 132 -10.51 -6.26 -24.80
C ASP A 132 -11.47 -5.93 -25.95
N HIS A 133 -11.02 -6.06 -27.18
CA HIS A 133 -11.85 -5.89 -28.39
C HIS A 133 -12.99 -6.91 -28.48
N HIS A 134 -12.96 -7.98 -27.71
CA HIS A 134 -13.96 -9.07 -27.71
C HIS A 134 -14.95 -9.03 -26.55
N GLN A 135 -14.65 -8.32 -25.47
CA GLN A 135 -15.56 -8.10 -24.36
C GLN A 135 -15.62 -6.62 -24.03
N ARG A 136 -16.67 -5.94 -24.47
CA ARG A 136 -16.99 -4.58 -24.02
C ARG A 136 -17.18 -4.62 -22.51
N ARG A 137 -16.10 -4.44 -21.74
CA ARG A 137 -16.19 -4.23 -20.30
C ARG A 137 -16.88 -2.90 -20.06
N LYS A 138 -17.80 -2.91 -19.11
CA LYS A 138 -18.49 -1.70 -18.68
C LYS A 138 -17.42 -0.71 -18.17
N LYS A 139 -17.39 0.48 -18.75
CA LYS A 139 -16.62 1.62 -18.27
C LYS A 139 -16.97 1.90 -16.81
N PHE A 140 -15.98 2.16 -15.96
CA PHE A 140 -16.22 2.60 -14.59
C PHE A 140 -16.94 3.94 -14.57
N THR A 141 -17.85 4.14 -13.62
CA THR A 141 -18.73 5.31 -13.58
C THR A 141 -18.23 6.42 -12.66
N PHE A 142 -17.37 6.11 -11.70
CA PHE A 142 -16.77 7.12 -10.82
C PHE A 142 -15.67 7.90 -11.57
N PRO A 143 -15.58 9.23 -11.38
CA PRO A 143 -14.46 10.02 -11.87
C PRO A 143 -13.14 9.53 -11.30
N ALA A 144 -12.08 9.51 -12.12
CA ALA A 144 -10.77 9.08 -11.69
C ALA A 144 -9.66 10.02 -12.16
N ARG A 145 -8.66 10.20 -11.33
CA ARG A 145 -7.38 10.83 -11.67
C ARG A 145 -6.27 9.79 -11.50
N LEU A 146 -5.48 9.58 -12.55
CA LEU A 146 -4.41 8.60 -12.58
C LEU A 146 -3.08 9.34 -12.75
N LEU A 147 -2.14 9.12 -11.84
CA LEU A 147 -0.86 9.83 -11.78
C LEU A 147 0.29 8.83 -11.81
N CYS A 148 1.26 9.06 -12.69
CA CYS A 148 2.53 8.35 -12.69
C CYS A 148 3.55 9.11 -11.83
N GLY A 149 4.06 8.46 -10.77
CA GLY A 149 5.04 9.07 -9.88
C GLY A 149 5.30 8.23 -8.63
N ASP A 150 6.42 8.51 -7.98
CA ASP A 150 6.81 7.84 -6.74
C ASP A 150 6.08 8.43 -5.54
N CYS A 151 5.04 7.74 -5.07
CA CYS A 151 4.22 8.18 -3.95
C CYS A 151 4.96 8.15 -2.59
N PHE A 152 6.16 7.58 -2.53
CA PHE A 152 7.01 7.53 -1.34
C PHE A 152 8.13 8.58 -1.36
N GLU A 153 8.22 9.38 -2.43
CA GLU A 153 9.23 10.44 -2.58
C GLU A 153 8.58 11.81 -2.68
N VAL A 154 7.60 11.94 -3.59
CA VAL A 154 6.99 13.24 -3.88
C VAL A 154 6.05 13.73 -2.77
N ARG A 155 5.89 15.04 -2.68
CA ARG A 155 4.90 15.69 -1.82
C ARG A 155 3.51 15.61 -2.47
N LEU A 156 2.80 14.49 -2.25
CA LEU A 156 1.46 14.32 -2.82
C LEU A 156 0.46 15.35 -2.29
N ASP A 157 0.64 15.86 -1.09
CA ASP A 157 -0.17 16.95 -0.53
C ASP A 157 -0.14 18.22 -1.38
N LYS A 158 0.95 18.46 -2.11
CA LYS A 158 1.05 19.58 -3.07
C LYS A 158 0.38 19.26 -4.40
N VAL A 159 0.51 18.03 -4.87
CA VAL A 159 -0.02 17.58 -6.16
C VAL A 159 -1.54 17.39 -6.11
N LEU A 160 -2.05 16.91 -4.97
CA LEU A 160 -3.43 16.52 -4.74
C LEU A 160 -4.20 17.49 -3.83
N ALA A 161 -3.71 18.71 -3.67
CA ALA A 161 -4.36 19.71 -2.80
C ALA A 161 -5.83 19.97 -3.15
N ASN A 162 -6.17 19.90 -4.44
CA ASN A 162 -7.54 20.10 -4.93
C ASN A 162 -8.39 18.82 -4.95
N ASP A 163 -7.77 17.65 -4.74
CA ASP A 163 -8.45 16.35 -4.73
C ASP A 163 -8.79 15.92 -3.29
N ALA A 164 -8.01 16.39 -2.32
CA ALA A 164 -8.20 16.09 -0.89
C ALA A 164 -9.41 16.86 -0.30
N PRO A 165 -9.98 16.40 0.82
CA PRO A 165 -9.55 15.23 1.58
C PRO A 165 -10.16 13.91 1.06
N PHE A 166 -9.45 12.81 1.31
CA PHE A 166 -9.92 11.46 1.01
C PHE A 166 -10.53 10.79 2.25
N ASP A 167 -11.49 9.90 2.03
CA ASP A 167 -12.14 9.11 3.07
C ASP A 167 -11.34 7.86 3.40
N ILE A 168 -10.76 7.23 2.39
CA ILE A 168 -9.98 6.01 2.51
C ILE A 168 -8.73 6.10 1.64
N CYS A 169 -7.60 5.65 2.20
CA CYS A 169 -6.36 5.41 1.49
C CYS A 169 -6.04 3.92 1.49
N SER A 170 -5.61 3.39 0.36
CA SER A 170 -5.19 2.00 0.19
C SER A 170 -3.74 1.94 -0.29
N CYS A 171 -2.96 1.02 0.27
CA CYS A 171 -1.63 0.65 -0.23
C CYS A 171 -1.46 -0.87 -0.14
N GLN A 172 -1.66 -1.57 -1.26
CA GLN A 172 -1.71 -3.02 -1.28
C GLN A 172 -0.40 -3.61 -1.81
N PHE A 173 0.31 -4.39 -0.96
CA PHE A 173 1.57 -5.05 -1.27
C PHE A 173 2.69 -4.10 -1.76
N ALA A 174 2.75 -2.87 -1.24
CA ALA A 174 3.72 -1.88 -1.71
C ALA A 174 4.36 -1.02 -0.61
N MET A 175 3.79 -0.92 0.59
CA MET A 175 4.31 -0.05 1.65
C MET A 175 5.78 -0.37 2.02
N HIS A 176 6.22 -1.62 1.87
CA HIS A 176 7.60 -2.04 2.13
C HIS A 176 8.63 -1.38 1.20
N TYR A 177 8.24 -0.91 0.02
CA TYR A 177 9.12 -0.13 -0.87
C TYR A 177 9.48 1.25 -0.30
N SER A 178 8.69 1.77 0.62
CA SER A 178 9.02 3.01 1.34
C SER A 178 10.07 2.82 2.43
N TRP A 179 10.34 1.57 2.85
CA TRP A 179 11.22 1.25 3.98
C TRP A 179 12.71 1.17 3.61
N SER A 180 13.06 1.55 2.37
CA SER A 180 14.45 1.66 1.94
C SER A 180 15.24 2.71 2.73
N THR A 181 14.57 3.78 3.17
CA THR A 181 15.14 4.81 4.07
C THR A 181 14.06 5.34 5.01
N GLU A 182 14.48 5.90 6.16
CA GLU A 182 13.57 6.56 7.08
C GLU A 182 12.84 7.74 6.42
N ALA A 183 13.54 8.51 5.59
CA ALA A 183 12.96 9.64 4.89
C ALA A 183 11.77 9.24 3.99
N ARG A 184 11.90 8.14 3.26
CA ARG A 184 10.83 7.62 2.39
C ARG A 184 9.67 7.08 3.21
N ALA A 185 9.93 6.32 4.28
CA ALA A 185 8.90 5.81 5.16
C ALA A 185 8.09 6.96 5.80
N ARG A 186 8.78 8.00 6.28
CA ARG A 186 8.15 9.21 6.81
C ARG A 186 7.37 9.98 5.74
N ARG A 187 7.91 10.10 4.53
CA ARG A 187 7.21 10.75 3.40
C ARG A 187 5.92 10.00 3.05
N ALA A 188 5.96 8.68 2.99
CA ALA A 188 4.78 7.86 2.74
C ALA A 188 3.67 8.13 3.77
N LEU A 189 4.00 8.08 5.06
CA LEU A 189 3.03 8.32 6.14
C LEU A 189 2.55 9.77 6.19
N ALA A 190 3.45 10.74 5.95
CA ALA A 190 3.10 12.15 5.86
C ALA A 190 2.10 12.42 4.71
N ASN A 191 2.31 11.81 3.54
CA ASN A 191 1.39 11.94 2.42
C ASN A 191 0.00 11.39 2.76
N VAL A 192 -0.07 10.20 3.36
CA VAL A 192 -1.36 9.60 3.77
C VAL A 192 -2.05 10.47 4.82
N SER A 193 -1.32 10.89 5.86
CA SER A 193 -1.87 11.72 6.93
C SER A 193 -2.38 13.08 6.44
N ALA A 194 -1.65 13.73 5.53
CA ALA A 194 -2.04 15.03 5.00
C ALA A 194 -3.26 14.98 4.07
N LEU A 195 -3.49 13.84 3.41
CA LEU A 195 -4.52 13.70 2.39
C LEU A 195 -5.79 13.03 2.89
N LEU A 196 -5.72 12.23 3.96
CA LEU A 196 -6.91 11.66 4.62
C LEU A 196 -7.62 12.71 5.47
N ARG A 197 -8.95 12.69 5.45
CA ARG A 197 -9.72 13.46 6.42
C ARG A 197 -9.53 12.92 7.84
N PRO A 198 -9.78 13.72 8.89
CA PRO A 198 -9.90 13.20 10.25
C PRO A 198 -10.93 12.06 10.32
N GLY A 199 -10.57 10.95 10.96
CA GLY A 199 -11.39 9.73 11.00
C GLY A 199 -11.45 8.93 9.70
N GLY A 200 -10.68 9.31 8.68
CA GLY A 200 -10.46 8.52 7.47
C GLY A 200 -9.64 7.27 7.76
N THR A 201 -9.70 6.28 6.87
CA THR A 201 -9.09 4.97 7.09
C THR A 201 -7.93 4.72 6.12
N PHE A 202 -6.81 4.23 6.64
CA PHE A 202 -5.70 3.70 5.85
C PHE A 202 -5.70 2.18 5.93
N ILE A 203 -5.81 1.51 4.78
CA ILE A 203 -5.78 0.04 4.66
C ILE A 203 -4.59 -0.39 3.81
N GLY A 204 -4.02 -1.55 4.13
CA GLY A 204 -2.89 -2.07 3.36
C GLY A 204 -2.55 -3.52 3.69
N THR A 205 -1.70 -4.07 2.85
CA THR A 205 -1.08 -5.38 3.01
C THR A 205 0.42 -5.25 2.78
N MET A 206 1.22 -6.02 3.50
CA MET A 206 2.67 -6.06 3.34
C MET A 206 3.23 -7.43 3.78
N PRO A 207 4.45 -7.78 3.36
CA PRO A 207 5.13 -8.97 3.87
C PRO A 207 5.32 -8.92 5.38
N ASP A 208 5.19 -10.08 6.05
CA ASP A 208 5.44 -10.19 7.49
C ASP A 208 6.93 -10.35 7.76
N ALA A 209 7.54 -9.30 8.31
CA ALA A 209 8.96 -9.26 8.66
C ALA A 209 9.35 -10.39 9.65
N ASN A 210 8.48 -10.73 10.60
CA ASN A 210 8.78 -11.76 11.59
C ASN A 210 8.89 -13.15 10.94
N VAL A 211 8.01 -13.45 9.99
CA VAL A 211 8.03 -14.70 9.22
C VAL A 211 9.28 -14.78 8.36
N ILE A 212 9.61 -13.68 7.64
CA ILE A 212 10.80 -13.63 6.77
C ILE A 212 12.07 -13.84 7.61
N ILE A 213 12.24 -13.10 8.70
CA ILE A 213 13.44 -13.19 9.54
C ILE A 213 13.54 -14.55 10.24
N LYS A 214 12.41 -15.12 10.68
CA LYS A 214 12.39 -16.47 11.24
C LYS A 214 12.92 -17.50 10.24
N LYS A 215 12.38 -17.49 9.01
CA LYS A 215 12.82 -18.40 7.93
C LYS A 215 14.28 -18.21 7.57
N LEU A 216 14.78 -16.97 7.52
CA LEU A 216 16.19 -16.69 7.28
C LEU A 216 17.08 -17.31 8.38
N ARG A 217 16.69 -17.19 9.65
CA ARG A 217 17.44 -17.78 10.78
C ARG A 217 17.45 -19.31 10.77
N GLU A 218 16.38 -19.92 10.26
CA GLU A 218 16.27 -21.38 10.12
C GLU A 218 17.03 -21.91 8.88
N ALA A 219 17.33 -21.08 7.90
CA ALA A 219 18.08 -21.45 6.71
C ALA A 219 19.58 -21.62 7.01
N GLU A 220 20.25 -22.53 6.33
CA GLU A 220 21.72 -22.69 6.43
C GLU A 220 22.48 -21.49 5.87
N GLY A 221 22.02 -20.93 4.72
CA GLY A 221 22.61 -19.78 4.05
C GLY A 221 21.80 -18.51 4.19
N MET A 222 21.97 -17.61 3.22
CA MET A 222 21.31 -16.31 3.15
C MET A 222 20.05 -16.32 2.28
N ALA A 223 19.62 -17.49 1.82
CA ALA A 223 18.45 -17.66 0.97
C ALA A 223 17.55 -18.79 1.50
N PHE A 224 16.28 -18.65 1.28
CA PHE A 224 15.27 -19.68 1.53
C PHE A 224 14.11 -19.56 0.54
N GLY A 225 13.37 -20.63 0.38
CA GLY A 225 12.23 -20.69 -0.54
C GLY A 225 12.11 -22.06 -1.20
N ASN A 226 11.53 -22.08 -2.39
CA ASN A 226 11.35 -23.27 -3.21
C ASN A 226 11.41 -22.90 -4.71
N SER A 227 10.95 -23.78 -5.59
CA SER A 227 10.93 -23.54 -7.04
C SER A 227 9.96 -22.44 -7.50
N VAL A 228 9.04 -22.01 -6.63
CA VAL A 228 7.99 -21.01 -6.96
C VAL A 228 8.30 -19.64 -6.38
N TYR A 229 8.91 -19.60 -5.20
CA TYR A 229 9.37 -18.35 -4.58
C TYR A 229 10.67 -18.54 -3.85
N TRP A 230 11.48 -17.49 -3.77
CA TRP A 230 12.63 -17.45 -2.89
C TRP A 230 12.91 -16.02 -2.42
N ILE A 231 13.56 -15.94 -1.28
CA ILE A 231 14.04 -14.70 -0.66
C ILE A 231 15.52 -14.86 -0.42
N GLN A 232 16.32 -13.85 -0.80
CA GLN A 232 17.77 -13.83 -0.61
C GLN A 232 18.19 -12.51 0.02
N PHE A 233 18.95 -12.58 1.08
CA PHE A 233 19.61 -11.44 1.72
C PHE A 233 21.03 -11.29 1.24
N ASP A 234 21.55 -10.06 1.28
CA ASP A 234 22.94 -9.76 0.99
C ASP A 234 23.86 -10.28 2.13
N GLU A 235 25.14 -10.57 1.79
CA GLU A 235 26.12 -11.11 2.74
C GLU A 235 26.42 -10.19 3.93
N GLU A 236 26.11 -8.90 3.83
CA GLU A 236 26.23 -7.97 4.95
C GLU A 236 25.35 -8.35 6.16
N PHE A 237 24.31 -9.16 5.94
CA PHE A 237 23.41 -9.69 6.98
C PHE A 237 23.77 -11.11 7.42
N SER A 238 24.97 -11.61 7.11
CA SER A 238 25.38 -13.02 7.35
C SER A 238 25.30 -13.46 8.81
N ASP A 239 25.42 -12.53 9.76
CA ASP A 239 25.22 -12.82 11.19
C ASP A 239 23.73 -12.98 11.58
N LYS A 240 22.80 -12.70 10.65
CA LYS A 240 21.34 -12.75 10.81
C LYS A 240 20.82 -11.96 12.02
N LYS A 241 21.59 -10.93 12.43
CA LYS A 241 21.25 -10.01 13.50
C LYS A 241 20.86 -8.65 12.93
N PHE A 242 19.65 -8.23 13.25
CA PHE A 242 19.12 -6.96 12.79
C PHE A 242 19.06 -5.99 13.97
N LYS A 243 19.79 -4.87 13.85
CA LYS A 243 19.87 -3.87 14.92
C LYS A 243 18.61 -3.00 14.91
N SER A 244 17.96 -2.86 16.06
CA SER A 244 16.81 -1.95 16.22
C SER A 244 17.18 -0.48 16.06
N SER A 245 18.46 -0.12 16.17
CA SER A 245 18.96 1.25 15.94
C SER A 245 19.02 1.65 14.46
N SER A 246 18.92 0.68 13.53
CA SER A 246 18.89 0.94 12.09
C SER A 246 17.86 0.03 11.41
N PRO A 247 16.56 0.31 11.62
CA PRO A 247 15.49 -0.57 11.15
C PRO A 247 15.11 -0.36 9.69
N PHE A 248 15.69 0.65 9.04
CA PHE A 248 15.46 0.98 7.63
C PHE A 248 16.58 0.42 6.76
N GLY A 249 16.29 0.19 5.48
CA GLY A 249 17.29 -0.23 4.51
C GLY A 249 17.65 -1.72 4.56
N ILE A 250 17.01 -2.54 5.40
CA ILE A 250 17.24 -3.98 5.44
C ILE A 250 16.64 -4.60 4.19
N LYS A 251 17.45 -4.73 3.16
CA LYS A 251 17.07 -5.14 1.82
C LYS A 251 17.18 -6.66 1.66
N TYR A 252 16.25 -7.24 0.92
CA TYR A 252 16.32 -8.59 0.38
C TYR A 252 15.86 -8.61 -1.07
N LYS A 253 16.31 -9.60 -1.84
CA LYS A 253 15.75 -9.90 -3.15
C LYS A 253 14.60 -10.87 -2.98
N PHE A 254 13.45 -10.53 -3.56
CA PHE A 254 12.27 -11.39 -3.59
C PHE A 254 11.99 -11.84 -5.02
N HIS A 255 11.87 -13.14 -5.18
CA HIS A 255 11.38 -13.76 -6.40
C HIS A 255 10.08 -14.50 -6.12
N LEU A 256 9.09 -14.27 -6.94
CA LEU A 256 7.83 -15.01 -6.97
C LEU A 256 7.48 -15.23 -8.44
N GLU A 257 7.39 -16.51 -8.83
CA GLU A 257 7.08 -16.92 -10.19
C GLU A 257 5.85 -16.16 -10.71
N ASP A 258 5.90 -15.70 -11.97
CA ASP A 258 4.84 -14.90 -12.61
C ASP A 258 4.40 -13.63 -11.85
N ALA A 259 5.14 -13.16 -10.85
CA ALA A 259 4.69 -12.01 -10.06
C ALA A 259 5.78 -11.00 -9.72
N VAL A 260 6.87 -11.37 -9.06
CA VAL A 260 7.87 -10.44 -8.53
C VAL A 260 9.27 -10.95 -8.81
N ASP A 261 10.19 -10.07 -9.19
CA ASP A 261 11.63 -10.29 -9.21
C ASP A 261 12.36 -8.97 -8.98
N CYS A 262 12.30 -8.47 -7.75
CA CYS A 262 12.87 -7.17 -7.43
C CYS A 262 13.31 -7.08 -5.96
N PRO A 263 14.09 -6.04 -5.59
CA PRO A 263 14.43 -5.78 -4.21
C PRO A 263 13.20 -5.33 -3.41
N GLU A 264 13.12 -5.79 -2.17
CA GLU A 264 12.15 -5.38 -1.17
C GLU A 264 12.84 -5.12 0.17
N TRP A 265 12.13 -4.53 1.13
CA TRP A 265 12.70 -4.15 2.43
C TRP A 265 11.88 -4.71 3.58
N ILE A 266 12.58 -5.10 4.63
CA ILE A 266 11.97 -5.54 5.88
C ILE A 266 11.27 -4.36 6.56
N VAL A 267 10.01 -4.57 6.94
CA VAL A 267 9.22 -3.60 7.73
C VAL A 267 8.87 -4.23 9.07
N PRO A 268 9.61 -3.94 10.15
CA PRO A 268 9.21 -4.38 11.48
C PRO A 268 7.90 -3.69 11.88
N PHE A 269 6.82 -4.47 12.03
CA PHE A 269 5.48 -3.89 12.17
C PHE A 269 5.34 -2.99 13.42
N HIS A 270 6.00 -3.33 14.52
CA HIS A 270 5.97 -2.49 15.73
C HIS A 270 6.58 -1.10 15.49
N LEU A 271 7.62 -1.00 14.65
CA LEU A 271 8.23 0.28 14.28
C LEU A 271 7.36 1.03 13.28
N PHE A 272 6.75 0.33 12.31
CA PHE A 272 5.76 0.93 11.41
C PHE A 272 4.60 1.54 12.20
N LYS A 273 4.06 0.80 13.18
CA LYS A 273 3.01 1.28 14.07
C LYS A 273 3.44 2.54 14.82
N SER A 274 4.59 2.49 15.50
CA SER A 274 5.10 3.66 16.24
C SER A 274 5.31 4.87 15.35
N LEU A 275 5.87 4.67 14.15
CA LEU A 275 6.05 5.76 13.19
C LEU A 275 4.70 6.30 12.70
N ALA A 276 3.72 5.44 12.43
CA ALA A 276 2.38 5.86 12.02
C ALA A 276 1.67 6.69 13.11
N GLU A 277 1.85 6.32 14.39
CA GLU A 277 1.32 7.07 15.53
C GLU A 277 1.86 8.51 15.59
N GLU A 278 3.13 8.75 15.19
CA GLU A 278 3.71 10.11 15.07
C GLU A 278 2.95 10.97 14.04
N TYR A 279 2.32 10.34 13.03
CA TYR A 279 1.50 11.01 12.01
C TYR A 279 -0.01 10.99 12.30
N GLY A 280 -0.38 10.66 13.53
CA GLY A 280 -1.77 10.72 14.02
C GLY A 280 -2.63 9.52 13.64
N PHE A 281 -2.04 8.39 13.27
CA PHE A 281 -2.77 7.15 13.03
C PHE A 281 -2.98 6.35 14.30
N GLU A 282 -4.13 5.71 14.40
CA GLU A 282 -4.46 4.72 15.42
C GLU A 282 -4.63 3.35 14.75
N LEU A 283 -3.98 2.32 15.30
CA LEU A 283 -4.09 0.96 14.77
C LEU A 283 -5.47 0.38 15.08
N ILE A 284 -6.24 0.03 14.05
CA ILE A 284 -7.52 -0.64 14.18
C ILE A 284 -7.34 -2.14 14.34
N PHE A 285 -6.58 -2.78 13.44
CA PHE A 285 -6.15 -4.17 13.59
C PHE A 285 -4.92 -4.48 12.73
N VAL A 286 -4.24 -5.57 13.07
CA VAL A 286 -3.25 -6.25 12.25
C VAL A 286 -3.50 -7.75 12.36
N LYS A 287 -3.53 -8.45 11.22
CA LYS A 287 -3.75 -9.90 11.15
C LYS A 287 -2.88 -10.48 10.05
N ASN A 288 -2.34 -11.68 10.29
CA ASN A 288 -1.74 -12.44 9.21
C ASN A 288 -2.84 -13.05 8.32
N SER A 289 -2.44 -13.57 7.14
CA SER A 289 -3.40 -14.10 6.17
C SER A 289 -4.25 -15.26 6.72
N HIS A 290 -3.70 -16.11 7.58
CA HIS A 290 -4.43 -17.24 8.16
C HIS A 290 -5.50 -16.78 9.15
N GLU A 291 -5.16 -15.85 10.04
CA GLU A 291 -6.10 -15.23 10.98
C GLU A 291 -7.21 -14.51 10.23
N PHE A 292 -6.86 -13.78 9.18
CA PHE A 292 -7.82 -13.05 8.36
C PHE A 292 -8.79 -14.00 7.63
N VAL A 293 -8.27 -15.08 7.03
CA VAL A 293 -9.09 -16.10 6.39
C VAL A 293 -10.03 -16.76 7.40
N HIS A 294 -9.50 -17.15 8.56
CA HIS A 294 -10.30 -17.80 9.60
C HIS A 294 -11.47 -16.92 10.09
N GLU A 295 -11.27 -15.61 10.16
CA GLU A 295 -12.29 -14.68 10.64
C GLU A 295 -13.36 -14.35 9.59
N TYR A 296 -12.95 -14.17 8.33
CA TYR A 296 -13.84 -13.63 7.28
C TYR A 296 -14.29 -14.64 6.22
N MET A 297 -13.72 -15.83 6.16
CA MET A 297 -14.13 -16.89 5.23
C MET A 297 -15.08 -17.87 5.95
N LYS A 298 -16.24 -17.38 6.33
CA LYS A 298 -17.33 -18.19 6.92
C LYS A 298 -18.44 -18.41 5.92
#